data_bfca181b905412585b0130311f2386ef
#
_entry.id   bfca181b905412585b0130311f2386ef
#
_cell.length_a   1.000
_cell.length_b   1.000
_cell.length_c   1.000
_cell.angle_alpha   90.00
_cell.angle_beta   90.00
_cell.angle_gamma   90.00
#
_symmetry.space_group_name_H-M   'P 1'
#
loop_
_entity.id
_entity.type
_entity.pdbx_description
1 polymer ?
#
loop_
_entity_poly.entity_id
_entity_poly.type
_entity_poly.pdbx_seq_one_letter_code
_entity_poly.pdbx_strand_id
1 'polypeptide(L)'
;MVVILDNYWQGDTVVTLGKDLMDVLHGKPVALARKNLGDLLIPLALSQGVPGMRKAYETLGANASQYDTSERALNTLGYRLLRMQRVPEAIAVFQWNASAHPASANVHDSLGEAYRADGQREQAIRSYRKASELAPDDARLRGILKELGSQ
;
A
#
# COMPACT_ATOMS: atom_id res chain seq x y z
N MET A 1 -28.82 -13.08 -9.60
CA MET A 1 -27.61 -12.51 -8.93
C MET A 1 -26.57 -13.62 -8.84
N VAL A 2 -25.48 -13.51 -9.59
CA VAL A 2 -24.41 -14.55 -9.60
C VAL A 2 -23.36 -14.10 -8.59
N VAL A 3 -23.13 -14.88 -7.55
CA VAL A 3 -22.03 -14.70 -6.60
C VAL A 3 -20.86 -15.50 -7.12
N ILE A 4 -19.81 -14.84 -7.61
CA ILE A 4 -18.56 -15.51 -7.97
C ILE A 4 -17.74 -15.63 -6.70
N LEU A 5 -17.60 -16.85 -6.18
CA LEU A 5 -16.72 -17.18 -5.09
C LEU A 5 -15.33 -17.46 -5.67
N ASP A 6 -14.46 -16.44 -5.65
CA ASP A 6 -13.04 -16.64 -5.92
C ASP A 6 -12.38 -17.36 -4.74
N ASN A 7 -11.72 -18.47 -5.05
CA ASN A 7 -11.07 -19.35 -4.09
C ASN A 7 -9.81 -18.71 -3.46
N TYR A 8 -9.99 -17.89 -2.43
CA TYR A 8 -8.88 -17.48 -1.56
C TYR A 8 -9.15 -17.99 -0.14
N TRP A 9 -8.51 -19.10 0.21
CA TRP A 9 -8.51 -19.69 1.54
C TRP A 9 -7.67 -18.87 2.51
N GLN A 10 -8.28 -17.93 3.23
CA GLN A 10 -7.77 -17.42 4.51
C GLN A 10 -8.92 -17.52 5.53
N GLY A 11 -8.61 -18.12 6.68
CA GLY A 11 -9.62 -18.52 7.69
C GLY A 11 -10.62 -17.44 8.11
N ASP A 12 -10.21 -16.18 8.11
CA ASP A 12 -11.07 -15.05 8.46
C ASP A 12 -12.14 -14.74 7.39
N THR A 13 -11.91 -15.15 6.15
CA THR A 13 -12.83 -14.91 5.02
C THR A 13 -14.10 -15.75 5.14
N VAL A 14 -14.00 -16.98 5.66
CA VAL A 14 -15.15 -17.90 5.81
C VAL A 14 -16.10 -17.40 6.88
N VAL A 15 -15.58 -16.87 7.99
CA VAL A 15 -16.39 -16.31 9.08
C VAL A 15 -17.12 -15.05 8.63
N THR A 16 -16.45 -14.20 7.86
CA THR A 16 -17.03 -12.97 7.29
C THR A 16 -18.14 -13.29 6.30
N LEU A 17 -17.93 -14.26 5.39
CA LEU A 17 -18.94 -14.71 4.43
C LEU A 17 -20.19 -15.27 5.10
N GLY A 18 -20.03 -16.02 6.20
CA GLY A 18 -21.17 -16.56 6.97
C GLY A 18 -22.01 -15.44 7.60
N LYS A 19 -21.37 -14.42 8.18
CA LYS A 19 -22.03 -13.25 8.74
C LYS A 19 -22.73 -12.43 7.65
N ASP A 20 -22.05 -12.16 6.55
CA ASP A 20 -22.57 -11.37 5.42
C ASP A 20 -23.79 -12.05 4.78
N LEU A 21 -23.76 -13.39 4.65
CA LEU A 21 -24.91 -14.17 4.17
C LEU A 21 -26.12 -14.03 5.12
N MET A 22 -25.91 -14.11 6.43
CA MET A 22 -26.97 -13.91 7.42
C MET A 22 -27.52 -12.49 7.38
N ASP A 23 -26.65 -11.49 7.20
CA ASP A 23 -27.08 -10.08 7.09
C ASP A 23 -27.93 -9.86 5.82
N VAL A 24 -27.55 -10.46 4.66
CA VAL A 24 -28.37 -10.46 3.44
C VAL A 24 -29.74 -11.10 3.65
N LEU A 25 -29.78 -12.27 4.31
CA LEU A 25 -31.03 -12.98 4.60
C LEU A 25 -31.97 -12.16 5.51
N HIS A 26 -31.41 -11.29 6.35
CA HIS A 26 -32.17 -10.40 7.23
C HIS A 26 -32.40 -9.01 6.63
N GLY A 27 -32.14 -8.81 5.32
CA GLY A 27 -32.37 -7.55 4.61
C GLY A 27 -31.45 -6.40 5.04
N LYS A 28 -30.31 -6.71 5.70
CA LYS A 28 -29.33 -5.71 6.08
C LYS A 28 -28.41 -5.39 4.92
N PRO A 29 -27.98 -4.13 4.73
CA PRO A 29 -27.00 -3.79 3.73
C PRO A 29 -25.65 -4.43 4.07
N VAL A 30 -25.11 -5.22 3.14
CA VAL A 30 -23.75 -5.79 3.24
C VAL A 30 -22.78 -4.91 2.49
N ALA A 31 -21.74 -4.47 3.17
CA ALA A 31 -20.64 -3.79 2.51
C ALA A 31 -19.83 -4.84 1.71
N LEU A 32 -19.87 -4.75 0.38
CA LEU A 32 -19.05 -5.59 -0.47
C LEU A 32 -17.57 -5.39 -0.10
N ALA A 33 -16.85 -6.50 0.09
CA ALA A 33 -15.42 -6.45 0.32
C ALA A 33 -14.73 -5.70 -0.83
N ARG A 34 -13.88 -4.74 -0.49
CA ARG A 34 -13.13 -4.00 -1.50
C ARG A 34 -12.13 -4.93 -2.18
N LYS A 35 -11.97 -4.74 -3.49
CA LYS A 35 -10.99 -5.49 -4.29
C LYS A 35 -9.58 -5.16 -3.84
N ASN A 36 -8.69 -6.14 -3.92
CA ASN A 36 -7.27 -5.92 -3.66
C ASN A 36 -6.66 -5.10 -4.81
N LEU A 37 -6.11 -3.95 -4.50
CA LEU A 37 -5.46 -3.08 -5.47
C LEU A 37 -4.25 -3.75 -6.15
N GLY A 38 -3.57 -4.64 -5.44
CA GLY A 38 -2.43 -5.40 -5.96
C GLY A 38 -2.78 -6.31 -7.12
N ASP A 39 -4.01 -6.85 -7.16
CA ASP A 39 -4.44 -7.72 -8.25
C ASP A 39 -4.60 -6.95 -9.58
N LEU A 40 -4.87 -5.64 -9.49
CA LEU A 40 -4.88 -4.76 -10.65
C LEU A 40 -3.47 -4.28 -11.02
N LEU A 41 -2.70 -3.82 -10.04
CA LEU A 41 -1.48 -3.06 -10.30
C LEU A 41 -0.24 -3.94 -10.53
N ILE A 42 -0.16 -5.13 -9.93
CA ILE A 42 1.02 -6.00 -10.11
C ILE A 42 1.21 -6.49 -11.54
N PRO A 43 0.17 -6.98 -12.26
CA PRO A 43 0.33 -7.35 -13.67
C PRO A 43 0.80 -6.18 -14.54
N LEU A 44 0.33 -4.96 -14.24
CA LEU A 44 0.75 -3.73 -14.93
C LEU A 44 2.18 -3.34 -14.58
N ALA A 45 2.58 -3.49 -13.32
CA ALA A 45 3.96 -3.29 -12.89
C ALA A 45 4.93 -4.18 -13.66
N LEU A 46 4.55 -5.45 -13.88
CA LEU A 46 5.40 -6.43 -14.57
C LEU A 46 5.46 -6.20 -16.08
N SER A 47 4.37 -5.76 -16.70
CA SER A 47 4.28 -5.62 -18.16
C SER A 47 4.57 -4.21 -18.68
N GLN A 48 4.24 -3.16 -17.92
CA GLN A 48 4.28 -1.77 -18.35
C GLN A 48 5.06 -0.85 -17.38
N GLY A 49 5.52 -1.39 -16.25
CA GLY A 49 6.25 -0.64 -15.23
C GLY A 49 5.43 0.49 -14.58
N VAL A 50 6.14 1.49 -14.05
CA VAL A 50 5.53 2.65 -13.36
C VAL A 50 4.51 3.39 -14.23
N PRO A 51 4.73 3.65 -15.55
CA PRO A 51 3.75 4.36 -16.36
C PRO A 51 2.39 3.66 -16.45
N GLY A 52 2.39 2.33 -16.64
CA GLY A 52 1.15 1.54 -16.70
C GLY A 52 0.40 1.53 -15.39
N MET A 53 1.12 1.33 -14.28
CA MET A 53 0.56 1.40 -12.93
C MET A 53 -0.06 2.78 -12.62
N ARG A 54 0.67 3.85 -12.93
CA ARG A 54 0.22 5.23 -12.68
C ARG A 54 -1.08 5.52 -13.43
N LYS A 55 -1.11 5.22 -14.74
CA LYS A 55 -2.31 5.40 -15.56
C LYS A 55 -3.51 4.64 -14.98
N ALA A 56 -3.32 3.38 -14.56
CA ALA A 56 -4.38 2.59 -13.97
C ALA A 56 -4.84 3.17 -12.62
N TYR A 57 -3.91 3.58 -11.74
CA TYR A 57 -4.23 4.17 -10.44
C TYR A 57 -4.99 5.49 -10.58
N GLU A 58 -4.57 6.37 -11.50
CA GLU A 58 -5.24 7.65 -11.77
C GLU A 58 -6.63 7.45 -12.38
N THR A 59 -6.81 6.42 -13.22
CA THR A 59 -8.11 6.10 -13.84
C THR A 59 -9.10 5.42 -12.88
N LEU A 60 -8.66 4.98 -11.68
CA LEU A 60 -9.59 4.47 -10.68
C LEU A 60 -10.68 5.50 -10.34
N GLY A 61 -10.33 6.79 -10.16
CA GLY A 61 -11.28 7.90 -10.04
C GLY A 61 -12.54 7.54 -9.25
N ALA A 62 -13.69 7.58 -9.91
CA ALA A 62 -15.00 7.22 -9.32
C ALA A 62 -15.10 5.75 -8.87
N ASN A 63 -14.25 4.85 -9.39
CA ASN A 63 -14.20 3.45 -9.02
C ASN A 63 -13.22 3.15 -7.87
N ALA A 64 -12.53 4.16 -7.34
CA ALA A 64 -11.57 3.98 -6.24
C ALA A 64 -12.23 3.33 -5.01
N SER A 65 -13.51 3.60 -4.76
CA SER A 65 -14.28 3.00 -3.67
C SER A 65 -14.43 1.47 -3.76
N GLN A 66 -14.23 0.89 -4.95
CA GLN A 66 -14.26 -0.57 -5.15
C GLN A 66 -12.96 -1.25 -4.70
N TYR A 67 -11.87 -0.51 -4.56
CA TYR A 67 -10.56 -1.03 -4.17
C TYR A 67 -10.19 -0.59 -2.77
N ASP A 68 -9.43 -1.42 -2.07
CA ASP A 68 -8.82 -1.02 -0.81
C ASP A 68 -7.57 -0.16 -1.09
N THR A 69 -7.72 1.15 -0.89
CA THR A 69 -6.65 2.15 -1.02
C THR A 69 -6.20 2.68 0.34
N SER A 70 -6.51 1.95 1.43
CA SER A 70 -6.06 2.32 2.78
C SER A 70 -4.54 2.37 2.87
N GLU A 71 -4.03 3.08 3.87
CA GLU A 71 -2.60 3.12 4.19
C GLU A 71 -1.99 1.72 4.24
N ARG A 72 -2.66 0.80 4.94
CA ARG A 72 -2.24 -0.59 5.09
C ARG A 72 -2.17 -1.32 3.75
N ALA A 73 -3.18 -1.15 2.89
CA ALA A 73 -3.25 -1.82 1.59
C ALA A 73 -2.13 -1.35 0.66
N LEU A 74 -1.93 -0.03 0.56
CA LEU A 74 -0.84 0.57 -0.22
C LEU A 74 0.53 0.18 0.33
N ASN A 75 0.69 0.15 1.66
CA ASN A 75 1.93 -0.26 2.29
C ASN A 75 2.27 -1.73 1.97
N THR A 76 1.27 -2.62 2.09
CA THR A 76 1.41 -4.04 1.74
C THR A 76 1.80 -4.25 0.27
N LEU A 77 1.17 -3.50 -0.64
CA LEU A 77 1.48 -3.55 -2.07
C LEU A 77 2.92 -3.08 -2.34
N GLY A 78 3.34 -1.97 -1.74
CA GLY A 78 4.70 -1.44 -1.87
C GLY A 78 5.76 -2.46 -1.45
N TYR A 79 5.60 -3.07 -0.28
CA TYR A 79 6.53 -4.12 0.18
C TYR A 79 6.47 -5.40 -0.68
N ARG A 80 5.30 -5.75 -1.23
CA ARG A 80 5.21 -6.86 -2.18
C ARG A 80 6.05 -6.60 -3.44
N LEU A 81 6.00 -5.38 -3.98
CA LEU A 81 6.81 -4.96 -5.12
C LEU A 81 8.31 -4.94 -4.78
N LEU A 82 8.70 -4.46 -3.58
CA LEU A 82 10.10 -4.53 -3.12
C LEU A 82 10.62 -5.97 -3.09
N ARG A 83 9.85 -6.90 -2.53
CA ARG A 83 10.22 -8.33 -2.52
C ARG A 83 10.35 -8.93 -3.93
N MET A 84 9.59 -8.41 -4.90
CA MET A 84 9.69 -8.76 -6.32
C MET A 84 10.80 -8.00 -7.04
N GLN A 85 11.62 -7.22 -6.31
CA GLN A 85 12.69 -6.38 -6.86
C GLN A 85 12.20 -5.34 -7.88
N ARG A 86 10.93 -4.95 -7.76
CA ARG A 86 10.30 -3.88 -8.55
C ARG A 86 10.39 -2.57 -7.78
N VAL A 87 11.63 -2.10 -7.54
CA VAL A 87 11.90 -0.96 -6.65
C VAL A 87 11.29 0.34 -7.17
N PRO A 88 11.39 0.71 -8.47
CA PRO A 88 10.74 1.93 -8.97
C PRO A 88 9.22 1.93 -8.81
N GLU A 89 8.58 0.76 -9.01
CA GLU A 89 7.14 0.61 -8.84
C GLU A 89 6.73 0.66 -7.35
N ALA A 90 7.55 0.09 -6.47
CA ALA A 90 7.33 0.21 -5.03
C ALA A 90 7.43 1.66 -4.55
N ILE A 91 8.43 2.41 -5.02
CA ILE A 91 8.57 3.84 -4.74
C ILE A 91 7.30 4.60 -5.17
N ALA A 92 6.77 4.34 -6.37
CA ALA A 92 5.56 4.98 -6.85
C ALA A 92 4.37 4.71 -5.92
N VAL A 93 4.18 3.46 -5.47
CA VAL A 93 3.10 3.08 -4.54
C VAL A 93 3.28 3.75 -3.18
N PHE A 94 4.49 3.79 -2.62
CA PHE A 94 4.76 4.47 -1.35
C PHE A 94 4.60 5.99 -1.46
N GLN A 95 4.91 6.60 -2.61
CA GLN A 95 4.62 8.01 -2.87
C GLN A 95 3.11 8.30 -2.86
N TRP A 96 2.29 7.42 -3.47
CA TRP A 96 0.83 7.56 -3.41
C TRP A 96 0.34 7.43 -1.97
N ASN A 97 0.88 6.47 -1.21
CA ASN A 97 0.54 6.30 0.20
C ASN A 97 0.89 7.53 1.03
N ALA A 98 2.10 8.08 0.87
CA ALA A 98 2.52 9.29 1.57
C ALA A 98 1.69 10.52 1.19
N SER A 99 1.22 10.60 -0.07
CA SER A 99 0.32 11.68 -0.52
C SER A 99 -1.08 11.56 0.06
N ALA A 100 -1.59 10.32 0.21
CA ALA A 100 -2.92 10.07 0.78
C ALA A 100 -2.93 10.17 2.31
N HIS A 101 -1.81 9.85 2.97
CA HIS A 101 -1.69 9.77 4.44
C HIS A 101 -0.49 10.59 4.96
N PRO A 102 -0.41 11.90 4.67
CA PRO A 102 0.80 12.71 4.92
C PRO A 102 1.17 12.87 6.40
N ALA A 103 0.24 12.59 7.31
CA ALA A 103 0.45 12.66 8.76
C ALA A 103 0.90 11.33 9.39
N SER A 104 1.04 10.25 8.62
CA SER A 104 1.51 8.96 9.12
C SER A 104 3.03 8.85 9.03
N ALA A 105 3.70 8.66 10.16
CA ALA A 105 5.13 8.40 10.22
C ALA A 105 5.49 7.11 9.44
N ASN A 106 4.64 6.09 9.51
CA ASN A 106 4.87 4.79 8.87
C ASN A 106 4.98 4.90 7.34
N VAL A 107 4.18 5.75 6.69
CA VAL A 107 4.24 5.87 5.22
C VAL A 107 5.54 6.55 4.77
N HIS A 108 6.03 7.52 5.53
CA HIS A 108 7.29 8.20 5.22
C HIS A 108 8.49 7.31 5.52
N ASP A 109 8.42 6.47 6.55
CA ASP A 109 9.42 5.46 6.86
C ASP A 109 9.53 4.43 5.74
N SER A 110 8.40 3.83 5.32
CA SER A 110 8.35 2.87 4.21
C SER A 110 8.86 3.46 2.89
N LEU A 111 8.55 4.74 2.61
CA LEU A 111 9.09 5.45 1.45
C LEU A 111 10.61 5.65 1.56
N GLY A 112 11.12 5.94 2.77
CA GLY A 112 12.54 6.04 3.05
C GLY A 112 13.27 4.72 2.79
N GLU A 113 12.70 3.60 3.22
CA GLU A 113 13.24 2.27 2.94
C GLU A 113 13.30 1.96 1.44
N ALA A 114 12.26 2.31 0.69
CA ALA A 114 12.22 2.10 -0.76
C ALA A 114 13.29 2.94 -1.48
N TYR A 115 13.45 4.21 -1.11
CA TYR A 115 14.53 5.05 -1.67
C TYR A 115 15.92 4.54 -1.29
N ARG A 116 16.09 4.04 -0.05
CA ARG A 116 17.36 3.41 0.37
C ARG A 116 17.66 2.16 -0.47
N ALA A 117 16.66 1.33 -0.76
CA ALA A 117 16.80 0.14 -1.61
C ALA A 117 17.18 0.51 -3.06
N ASP A 118 16.75 1.67 -3.55
CA ASP A 118 17.08 2.19 -4.88
C ASP A 118 18.40 2.99 -4.92
N GLY A 119 19.11 3.11 -3.80
CA GLY A 119 20.33 3.91 -3.69
C GLY A 119 20.12 5.42 -3.70
N GLN A 120 18.89 5.89 -3.65
CA GLN A 120 18.51 7.30 -3.64
C GLN A 120 18.64 7.88 -2.22
N ARG A 121 19.88 8.03 -1.76
CA ARG A 121 20.22 8.40 -0.38
C ARG A 121 19.56 9.69 0.11
N GLU A 122 19.58 10.73 -0.70
CA GLU A 122 19.02 12.04 -0.31
C GLU A 122 17.50 11.99 -0.13
N GLN A 123 16.81 11.25 -1.01
CA GLN A 123 15.37 11.03 -0.92
C GLN A 123 15.03 10.19 0.32
N ALA A 124 15.84 9.16 0.61
CA ALA A 124 15.70 8.36 1.82
C ALA A 124 15.82 9.24 3.07
N ILE A 125 16.87 10.08 3.15
CA ILE A 125 17.06 11.00 4.29
C ILE A 125 15.87 11.95 4.46
N ARG A 126 15.35 12.52 3.37
CA ARG A 126 14.16 13.40 3.44
C ARG A 126 12.95 12.65 3.99
N SER A 127 12.71 11.44 3.51
CA SER A 127 11.58 10.63 3.95
C SER A 127 11.70 10.22 5.42
N TYR A 128 12.87 9.76 5.85
CA TYR A 128 13.12 9.41 7.27
C TYR A 128 13.07 10.62 8.20
N ARG A 129 13.50 11.82 7.77
CA ARG A 129 13.33 13.05 8.55
C ARG A 129 11.86 13.34 8.78
N LYS A 130 11.04 13.24 7.72
CA LYS A 130 9.60 13.44 7.84
C LYS A 130 8.96 12.42 8.78
N ALA A 131 9.35 11.14 8.69
CA ALA A 131 8.92 10.11 9.63
C ALA A 131 9.32 10.44 11.08
N SER A 132 10.57 10.89 11.30
CA SER A 132 11.07 11.26 12.63
C SER A 132 10.40 12.51 13.22
N GLU A 133 10.01 13.47 12.38
CA GLU A 133 9.21 14.62 12.81
C GLU A 133 7.82 14.20 13.32
N LEU A 134 7.22 13.20 12.68
CA LEU A 134 5.89 12.68 13.02
C LEU A 134 5.94 11.67 14.19
N ALA A 135 7.08 11.02 14.41
CA ALA A 135 7.32 10.08 15.51
C ALA A 135 8.65 10.41 16.23
N PRO A 136 8.72 11.50 17.01
CA PRO A 136 9.96 12.00 17.61
C PRO A 136 10.59 11.04 18.62
N ASP A 137 9.79 10.13 19.20
CA ASP A 137 10.25 9.15 20.19
C ASP A 137 10.84 7.88 19.55
N ASP A 138 10.73 7.71 18.22
CA ASP A 138 11.31 6.55 17.53
C ASP A 138 12.84 6.67 17.43
N ALA A 139 13.52 5.96 18.35
CA ALA A 139 14.99 5.91 18.39
C ALA A 139 15.59 5.23 17.15
N ARG A 140 14.85 4.33 16.49
CA ARG A 140 15.29 3.63 15.26
C ARG A 140 15.46 4.63 14.11
N LEU A 141 14.51 5.54 13.91
CA LEU A 141 14.58 6.57 12.87
C LEU A 141 15.78 7.50 13.08
N ARG A 142 16.04 7.90 14.34
CA ARG A 142 17.23 8.70 14.67
C ARG A 142 18.53 7.95 14.36
N GLY A 143 18.59 6.65 14.64
CA GLY A 143 19.73 5.78 14.30
C GLY A 143 19.98 5.72 12.81
N ILE A 144 18.93 5.49 12.00
CA ILE A 144 19.00 5.45 10.54
C ILE A 144 19.50 6.78 9.97
N LEU A 145 18.97 7.91 10.46
CA LEU A 145 19.38 9.23 9.99
C LEU A 145 20.84 9.54 10.33
N LYS A 146 21.33 9.10 11.50
CA LYS A 146 22.74 9.23 11.87
C LYS A 146 23.63 8.39 10.94
N GLU A 147 23.26 7.15 10.67
CA GLU A 147 23.99 6.25 9.76
C GLU A 147 24.07 6.87 8.34
N LEU A 148 22.92 7.31 7.81
CA LEU A 148 22.85 7.93 6.49
C LEU A 148 23.53 9.31 6.42
N GLY A 149 23.61 10.05 7.50
CA GLY A 149 24.28 11.35 7.56
C GLY A 149 25.80 11.27 7.72
N SER A 150 26.35 10.10 8.09
CA SER A 150 27.78 9.89 8.37
C SER A 150 28.57 9.38 7.16
N GLN A 151 27.93 9.04 6.07
CA GLN A 151 28.51 8.60 4.80
C GLN A 151 28.49 9.76 3.80
#